data_694b7d8cd60a32c08dbeebe3d8ecef04
#
_entry.id   694b7d8cd60a32c08dbeebe3d8ecef04
#
_cell.length_a   1.000
_cell.length_b   1.000
_cell.length_c   1.000
_cell.angle_alpha   90.00
_cell.angle_beta   90.00
_cell.angle_gamma   90.00
#
_symmetry.space_group_name_H-M   'P 1'
#
loop_
_entity.id
_entity.type
_entity.pdbx_description
1 polymer ?
#
loop_
_entity_poly.entity_id
_entity_poly.type
_entity_poly.pdbx_seq_one_letter_code
_entity_poly.pdbx_strand_id
1 'polypeptide(L)' 'MNIPNDPAILLSYINTKLRDDFPDLTELCKTLDVDQEALTKKLASIGYDYNKDLNRFM' A
#
# COMPACT_ATOMS: atom_id res chain seq x y z
N MET A 1 9.77 2.43 -10.55
CA MET A 1 9.97 2.99 -9.21
C MET A 1 10.35 1.90 -8.22
N ASN A 2 11.34 2.17 -7.39
CA ASN A 2 11.76 1.21 -6.38
C ASN A 2 10.93 1.36 -5.12
N ILE A 3 10.18 0.32 -4.80
CA ILE A 3 9.47 0.29 -3.53
C ILE A 3 10.09 -0.80 -2.65
N PRO A 4 10.02 -0.66 -1.32
CA PRO A 4 10.60 -1.66 -0.43
C PRO A 4 10.00 -3.05 -0.62
N ASN A 5 10.84 -4.08 -0.55
CA ASN A 5 10.37 -5.46 -0.60
C ASN A 5 10.04 -6.02 0.79
N ASP A 6 10.64 -5.47 1.82
CA ASP A 6 10.35 -5.89 3.19
C ASP A 6 8.93 -5.47 3.56
N PRO A 7 8.06 -6.42 3.96
CA PRO A 7 6.65 -6.07 4.23
C PRO A 7 6.46 -4.99 5.28
N ALA A 8 7.27 -4.96 6.34
CA ALA A 8 7.14 -3.95 7.38
C ALA A 8 7.52 -2.56 6.87
N ILE A 9 8.59 -2.47 6.10
CA ILE A 9 9.04 -1.21 5.49
C ILE A 9 8.05 -0.78 4.42
N LEU A 10 7.57 -1.73 3.63
CA LEU A 10 6.56 -1.48 2.59
C LEU A 10 5.28 -0.91 3.18
N LEU A 11 4.82 -1.47 4.31
CA LEU A 11 3.63 -1.00 5.01
C LEU A 11 3.75 0.49 5.34
N SER A 12 4.87 0.89 5.94
CA SER A 12 5.12 2.28 6.31
C SER A 12 5.15 3.18 5.08
N TYR A 13 5.83 2.73 4.04
CA TYR A 13 5.95 3.48 2.78
C TYR A 13 4.57 3.71 2.15
N ILE A 14 3.78 2.64 2.02
CA ILE A 14 2.47 2.71 1.37
C ILE A 14 1.49 3.56 2.20
N ASN A 15 1.46 3.38 3.51
CA ASN A 15 0.57 4.18 4.36
C ASN A 15 0.92 5.66 4.32
N THR A 16 2.21 6.00 4.26
CA THR A 16 2.64 7.39 4.11
C THR A 16 2.16 7.97 2.78
N LYS A 17 2.29 7.22 1.70
CA LYS A 17 1.83 7.66 0.39
C LYS A 17 0.32 7.83 0.34
N LEU A 18 -0.44 6.91 0.93
CA LEU A 18 -1.89 7.03 1.00
C LEU A 18 -2.33 8.25 1.81
N ARG A 19 -1.60 8.55 2.88
CA ARG A 19 -1.90 9.70 3.72
C ARG A 19 -1.64 11.03 3.00
N ASP A 20 -0.52 11.11 2.29
CA ASP A 20 -0.02 12.39 1.79
C ASP A 20 -0.29 12.63 0.29
N ASP A 21 -0.30 11.59 -0.54
CA ASP A 21 -0.23 11.76 -1.98
C ASP A 21 -1.40 11.16 -2.76
N PHE A 22 -2.09 10.16 -2.24
CA PHE A 22 -3.12 9.45 -3.00
C PHE A 22 -4.44 9.33 -2.25
N PRO A 23 -5.58 9.51 -2.96
CA PRO A 23 -6.89 9.42 -2.32
C PRO A 23 -7.34 7.98 -2.03
N ASP A 24 -6.75 7.01 -2.74
CA ASP A 24 -7.10 5.60 -2.54
C ASP A 24 -5.99 4.69 -3.08
N LEU A 25 -6.12 3.40 -2.78
CA LEU A 25 -5.12 2.40 -3.17
C LEU A 25 -5.06 2.20 -4.69
N THR A 26 -6.20 2.28 -5.36
CA THR A 26 -6.25 2.13 -6.81
C THR A 26 -5.40 3.19 -7.50
N GLU A 27 -5.54 4.45 -7.10
CA GLU A 27 -4.76 5.54 -7.66
C GLU A 27 -3.27 5.38 -7.36
N LEU A 28 -2.93 4.96 -6.15
CA LEU A 28 -1.54 4.71 -5.78
C LEU A 28 -0.92 3.65 -6.69
N CYS A 29 -1.61 2.53 -6.86
CA CYS A 29 -1.08 1.42 -7.65
C CYS A 29 -0.95 1.78 -9.13
N LYS A 30 -1.90 2.55 -9.67
CA LYS A 30 -1.83 3.02 -11.06
C LYS A 30 -0.65 3.96 -11.27
N THR A 31 -0.48 4.91 -10.38
CA THR A 31 0.58 5.93 -10.51
C THR A 31 1.96 5.34 -10.33
N LEU A 32 2.13 4.44 -9.37
CA LEU A 32 3.43 3.82 -9.08
C LEU A 32 3.68 2.57 -9.92
N ASP A 33 2.72 2.18 -10.76
CA ASP A 33 2.82 0.98 -11.59
C ASP A 33 3.07 -0.27 -10.74
N VAL A 34 2.25 -0.44 -9.71
CA VAL A 34 2.33 -1.56 -8.77
C VAL A 34 1.13 -2.46 -8.95
N ASP A 35 1.35 -3.78 -8.92
CA ASP A 35 0.27 -4.75 -8.94
C ASP A 35 -0.46 -4.70 -7.60
N GLN A 36 -1.70 -4.23 -7.62
CA GLN A 36 -2.51 -4.06 -6.41
C GLN A 36 -2.73 -5.37 -5.66
N GLU A 37 -2.99 -6.45 -6.39
CA GLU A 37 -3.22 -7.76 -5.78
C GLU A 37 -1.97 -8.26 -5.08
N ALA A 38 -0.81 -8.15 -5.74
CA ALA A 38 0.46 -8.57 -5.15
C ALA A 38 0.79 -7.74 -3.91
N LEU A 39 0.56 -6.44 -3.97
CA LEU A 39 0.78 -5.55 -2.83
C LEU A 39 -0.11 -5.94 -1.65
N THR A 40 -1.40 -6.14 -1.92
CA THR A 40 -2.36 -6.51 -0.90
C THR A 40 -2.00 -7.83 -0.22
N LYS A 41 -1.61 -8.83 -1.01
CA LYS A 41 -1.19 -10.13 -0.48
C LYS A 41 0.06 -10.01 0.37
N LYS A 42 1.01 -9.19 -0.06
CA LYS A 42 2.26 -9.01 0.67
C LYS A 42 2.03 -8.42 2.05
N LEU A 43 1.17 -7.41 2.14
CA LEU A 43 0.85 -6.78 3.42
C LEU A 43 -0.07 -7.66 4.28
N ALA A 44 -0.92 -8.45 3.65
CA ALA A 44 -1.74 -9.42 4.37
C ALA A 44 -0.87 -10.48 5.07
N SER A 45 0.30 -10.78 4.51
CA SER A 45 1.21 -11.77 5.09
C SER A 45 1.72 -11.36 6.48
N ILE A 46 1.67 -10.07 6.81
CA ILE A 46 2.03 -9.58 8.14
C ILE A 46 0.82 -9.06 8.91
N GLY A 47 -0.40 -9.44 8.47
CA GLY A 47 -1.63 -9.15 9.17
C GLY A 47 -2.25 -7.79 8.91
N TYR A 48 -1.92 -7.15 7.79
CA TYR A 48 -2.46 -5.84 7.45
C TYR A 48 -3.31 -5.89 6.19
N ASP A 49 -4.53 -5.38 6.29
CA ASP A 49 -5.46 -5.27 5.17
C ASP A 49 -5.81 -3.82 4.90
N TYR A 50 -6.13 -3.51 3.65
CA TYR A 50 -6.50 -2.15 3.28
C TYR A 50 -7.90 -1.81 3.80
N ASN A 51 -7.99 -0.69 4.50
CA ASN A 51 -9.25 -0.12 4.98
C ASN A 51 -9.55 1.11 4.13
N LYS A 52 -10.53 1.00 3.24
CA LYS A 52 -10.82 2.09 2.31
C LYS A 52 -11.47 3.30 2.99
N ASP A 53 -12.14 3.10 4.11
CA ASP A 53 -12.77 4.20 4.84
C ASP A 53 -11.73 5.12 5.47
N LEU A 54 -10.64 4.53 5.94
CA LEU A 54 -9.53 5.27 6.54
C LEU A 54 -8.37 5.49 5.55
N ASN A 55 -8.45 4.91 4.37
CA ASN A 55 -7.44 5.00 3.31
C ASN A 55 -6.05 4.59 3.83
N ARG A 56 -5.97 3.44 4.46
CA ARG A 56 -4.71 2.92 5.01
C ARG A 56 -4.78 1.42 5.24
N PHE A 57 -3.62 0.80 5.33
CA PHE A 57 -3.52 -0.60 5.76
C PHE A 57 -3.46 -0.65 7.29
N MET A 58 -4.24 -1.55 7.85
CA MET A 58 -4.30 -1.67 9.31
C MET A 58 -4.73 -3.06 9.76
#